data_a4a1f55c1e887028ddbd900560c7b025
#
_entry.id   a4a1f55c1e887028ddbd900560c7b025
#
_cell.length_a   1.000
_cell.length_b   1.000
_cell.length_c   1.000
_cell.angle_alpha   90.00
_cell.angle_beta   90.00
_cell.angle_gamma   90.00
#
_symmetry.space_group_name_H-M   'P 1'
#
loop_
_entity.id
_entity.type
_entity.pdbx_description
1 polymer ?
#
loop_
_entity_poly.entity_id
_entity_poly.type
_entity_poly.pdbx_seq_one_letter_code
_entity_poly.pdbx_strand_id
1 'polypeptide(L)'
;MNTIPENTIVVSYITGDTLKIRVQGEDLINKVTYLGFVHSCSFMTKMVENEGDKIELIRELVKLDALFLFGYGWYPSEVMAFYKEKGLYTGKYKIISWSEPSHYQIEEK
;
A
#
# COMPACT_ATOMS: atom_id res chain seq x y z
N MET A 1 -9.11 -2.34 -15.40
CA MET A 1 -8.16 -2.20 -14.28
C MET A 1 -7.49 -0.84 -14.37
N ASN A 2 -7.35 -0.15 -13.25
CA ASN A 2 -6.70 1.16 -13.23
C ASN A 2 -5.20 1.05 -13.50
N THR A 3 -4.69 1.98 -14.30
CA THR A 3 -3.25 2.05 -14.58
C THR A 3 -2.57 2.84 -13.44
N ILE A 4 -1.59 2.24 -12.80
CA ILE A 4 -0.86 2.95 -11.74
C ILE A 4 0.25 3.81 -12.36
N PRO A 5 0.63 4.93 -11.69
CA PRO A 5 1.73 5.77 -12.18
C PRO A 5 3.05 5.01 -12.22
N GLU A 6 3.98 5.46 -13.06
CA GLU A 6 5.31 4.88 -13.11
C GLU A 6 6.08 5.14 -11.82
N ASN A 7 6.98 4.24 -11.48
CA ASN A 7 7.81 4.33 -10.27
C ASN A 7 6.96 4.50 -9.02
N THR A 8 5.92 3.68 -8.91
CA THR A 8 4.92 3.84 -7.85
C THR A 8 4.53 2.49 -7.28
N ILE A 9 4.25 2.49 -5.99
CA ILE A 9 3.67 1.35 -5.28
C ILE A 9 2.26 1.75 -4.87
N VAL A 10 1.27 0.92 -5.19
CA VAL A 10 -0.10 1.11 -4.70
C VAL A 10 -0.44 -0.07 -3.80
N VAL A 11 -0.70 0.23 -2.53
CA VAL A 11 -1.13 -0.78 -1.56
C VAL A 11 -2.60 -1.03 -1.79
N SER A 12 -2.93 -2.25 -2.24
CA SER A 12 -4.28 -2.61 -2.66
C SER A 12 -5.06 -3.39 -1.60
N TYR A 13 -4.36 -4.03 -0.66
CA TYR A 13 -5.02 -4.83 0.37
C TYR A 13 -4.09 -4.97 1.57
N ILE A 14 -4.59 -4.65 2.77
CA ILE A 14 -3.81 -4.80 4.01
C ILE A 14 -4.62 -5.41 5.14
N THR A 15 -5.82 -5.90 4.85
CA THR A 15 -6.68 -6.53 5.84
C THR A 15 -6.28 -7.99 6.04
N GLY A 16 -6.36 -8.47 7.26
CA GLY A 16 -5.99 -9.85 7.56
C GLY A 16 -4.48 -10.04 7.63
N ASP A 17 -4.01 -11.20 7.19
CA ASP A 17 -2.60 -11.60 7.31
C ASP A 17 -1.82 -11.47 5.99
N THR A 18 -2.38 -10.83 4.98
CA THR A 18 -1.73 -10.69 3.69
C THR A 18 -1.74 -9.24 3.23
N LEU A 19 -0.57 -8.75 2.81
CA LEU A 19 -0.48 -7.47 2.11
C LEU A 19 -0.38 -7.72 0.62
N LYS A 20 -1.17 -6.96 -0.16
CA LYS A 20 -1.11 -7.00 -1.63
C LYS A 20 -0.79 -5.62 -2.15
N ILE A 21 0.20 -5.54 -3.01
CA ILE A 21 0.62 -4.28 -3.61
C ILE A 21 0.72 -4.44 -5.13
N ARG A 22 0.57 -3.33 -5.83
CA ARG A 22 0.87 -3.22 -7.25
C ARG A 22 2.07 -2.31 -7.38
N VAL A 23 3.06 -2.72 -8.17
CA VAL A 23 4.31 -1.98 -8.29
C VAL A 23 4.59 -1.73 -9.77
N GLN A 24 4.93 -0.49 -10.08
CA GLN A 24 5.36 -0.08 -11.40
C GLN A 24 6.74 0.53 -11.28
N GLY A 25 7.74 -0.11 -11.85
CA GLY A 25 9.12 0.35 -11.79
C GLY A 25 10.05 -0.75 -11.29
N GLU A 26 11.14 -1.00 -12.05
CA GLU A 26 12.06 -2.10 -11.78
C GLU A 26 12.77 -1.93 -10.42
N ASP A 27 13.23 -0.72 -10.12
CA ASP A 27 13.90 -0.46 -8.85
C ASP A 27 12.99 -0.73 -7.65
N LEU A 28 11.71 -0.32 -7.76
CA LEU A 28 10.75 -0.56 -6.70
C LEU A 28 10.42 -2.05 -6.57
N ILE A 29 10.32 -2.76 -7.69
CA ILE A 29 10.10 -4.20 -7.65
C ILE A 29 11.25 -4.87 -6.88
N ASN A 30 12.48 -4.48 -7.14
CA ASN A 30 13.64 -5.01 -6.43
C ASN A 30 13.58 -4.70 -4.94
N LYS A 31 13.20 -3.46 -4.58
CA LYS A 31 13.11 -3.05 -3.19
C LYS A 31 12.04 -3.82 -2.42
N VAL A 32 10.86 -3.98 -3.01
CA VAL A 32 9.80 -4.73 -2.32
C VAL A 32 10.10 -6.24 -2.29
N THR A 33 10.78 -6.76 -3.29
CA THR A 33 11.26 -8.14 -3.26
C THR A 33 12.21 -8.35 -2.09
N TYR A 34 13.09 -7.39 -1.84
CA TYR A 34 13.98 -7.43 -0.68
C TYR A 34 13.20 -7.42 0.63
N LEU A 35 12.06 -6.73 0.69
CA LEU A 35 11.19 -6.72 1.85
C LEU A 35 10.41 -8.03 2.04
N GLY A 36 10.48 -8.94 1.07
CA GLY A 36 9.84 -10.24 1.18
C GLY A 36 8.58 -10.43 0.34
N PHE A 37 8.24 -9.45 -0.50
CA PHE A 37 7.09 -9.60 -1.40
C PHE A 37 7.43 -10.53 -2.55
N VAL A 38 6.45 -11.32 -2.98
CA VAL A 38 6.59 -12.23 -4.11
C VAL A 38 5.46 -11.98 -5.11
N HIS A 39 5.73 -12.25 -6.37
CA HIS A 39 4.74 -12.09 -7.43
C HIS A 39 3.60 -13.09 -7.26
N SER A 40 2.37 -12.62 -7.43
CA SER A 40 1.17 -13.44 -7.40
C SER A 40 0.17 -12.81 -8.36
N CYS A 41 0.10 -13.33 -9.56
CA CYS A 41 -0.73 -12.75 -10.64
C CYS A 41 -0.38 -11.28 -10.88
N SER A 42 -1.37 -10.38 -10.79
CA SER A 42 -1.17 -8.95 -11.03
C SER A 42 -0.61 -8.19 -9.82
N PHE A 43 -0.41 -8.89 -8.71
CA PHE A 43 0.01 -8.27 -7.45
C PHE A 43 1.34 -8.82 -7.00
N MET A 44 1.95 -8.12 -6.05
CA MET A 44 2.99 -8.70 -5.22
C MET A 44 2.41 -8.83 -3.82
N THR A 45 2.68 -9.94 -3.16
CA THR A 45 2.06 -10.26 -1.88
C THR A 45 3.10 -10.65 -0.84
N LYS A 46 2.77 -10.40 0.42
CA LYS A 46 3.54 -10.88 1.55
C LYS A 46 2.59 -11.22 2.68
N MET A 47 2.81 -12.36 3.32
CA MET A 47 2.06 -12.73 4.51
C MET A 47 2.72 -12.16 5.75
N VAL A 48 1.92 -11.68 6.69
CA VAL A 48 2.38 -11.08 7.94
C VAL A 48 1.54 -11.65 9.07
N GLU A 49 2.19 -12.27 10.04
CA GLU A 49 1.49 -13.04 11.07
C GLU A 49 0.87 -12.18 12.17
N ASN A 50 1.39 -10.98 12.41
CA ASN A 50 0.89 -10.15 13.49
C ASN A 50 0.82 -8.68 13.09
N GLU A 51 0.07 -7.92 13.87
CA GLU A 51 -0.20 -6.50 13.60
C GLU A 51 1.08 -5.66 13.67
N GLY A 52 1.96 -5.95 14.62
CA GLY A 52 3.21 -5.20 14.76
C GLY A 52 4.09 -5.30 13.53
N ASP A 53 4.27 -6.50 13.01
CA ASP A 53 5.05 -6.72 11.79
C ASP A 53 4.40 -6.09 10.58
N LYS A 54 3.07 -6.11 10.54
CA LYS A 54 2.32 -5.46 9.46
C LYS A 54 2.59 -3.96 9.46
N ILE A 55 2.51 -3.32 10.60
CA ILE A 55 2.73 -1.87 10.72
C ILE A 55 4.16 -1.52 10.36
N GLU A 56 5.14 -2.32 10.79
CA GLU A 56 6.53 -2.10 10.41
C GLU A 56 6.72 -2.18 8.89
N LEU A 57 6.09 -3.16 8.25
CA LEU A 57 6.15 -3.30 6.80
C LEU A 57 5.49 -2.12 6.10
N ILE A 58 4.34 -1.66 6.64
CA ILE A 58 3.67 -0.47 6.12
C ILE A 58 4.58 0.75 6.20
N ARG A 59 5.31 0.92 7.30
CA ARG A 59 6.28 2.02 7.43
C ARG A 59 7.36 1.96 6.37
N GLU A 60 7.86 0.77 6.08
CA GLU A 60 8.86 0.60 5.01
C GLU A 60 8.27 0.98 3.65
N LEU A 61 7.01 0.62 3.40
CA LEU A 61 6.34 1.00 2.15
C LEU A 61 6.14 2.51 2.06
N VAL A 62 5.79 3.17 3.16
CA VAL A 62 5.65 4.62 3.20
C VAL A 62 6.98 5.30 2.89
N LYS A 63 8.10 4.76 3.35
CA LYS A 63 9.42 5.28 3.01
C LYS A 63 9.72 5.22 1.52
N LEU A 64 9.06 4.32 0.81
CA LEU A 64 9.17 4.18 -0.64
C LEU A 64 8.07 4.97 -1.37
N ASP A 65 7.41 5.89 -0.68
CA ASP A 65 6.33 6.74 -1.21
C ASP A 65 5.13 5.93 -1.69
N ALA A 66 4.82 4.83 -1.03
CA ALA A 66 3.66 4.02 -1.39
C ALA A 66 2.36 4.81 -1.25
N LEU A 67 1.43 4.54 -2.13
CA LEU A 67 0.11 5.12 -2.13
C LEU A 67 -0.89 4.06 -1.66
N PHE A 68 -1.82 4.46 -0.80
CA PHE A 68 -2.82 3.55 -0.25
C PHE A 68 -4.12 3.73 -1.01
N LEU A 69 -4.68 2.62 -1.50
CA LEU A 69 -5.88 2.66 -2.33
C LEU A 69 -7.05 3.19 -1.53
N PHE A 70 -7.72 4.21 -2.06
CA PHE A 70 -8.89 4.83 -1.45
C PHE A 70 -10.12 3.93 -1.62
N GLY A 71 -10.90 3.82 -0.55
CA GLY A 71 -12.19 3.13 -0.57
C GLY A 71 -12.78 3.14 0.82
N TYR A 72 -13.92 2.50 0.97
CA TYR A 72 -14.65 2.44 2.24
C TYR A 72 -14.55 1.03 2.83
N GLY A 73 -14.77 0.94 4.15
CA GLY A 73 -14.71 -0.33 4.85
C GLY A 73 -13.26 -0.72 5.14
N TRP A 74 -12.82 -1.86 4.62
CA TRP A 74 -11.49 -2.39 4.90
C TRP A 74 -10.45 -2.04 3.83
N TYR A 75 -10.72 -1.04 3.00
CA TYR A 75 -9.73 -0.57 2.05
C TYR A 75 -8.51 0.04 2.76
N PRO A 76 -7.34 0.03 2.11
CA PRO A 76 -6.12 0.54 2.76
C PRO A 76 -6.23 1.94 3.33
N SER A 77 -6.92 2.87 2.66
CA SER A 77 -7.08 4.22 3.18
C SER A 77 -7.81 4.24 4.52
N GLU A 78 -8.84 3.40 4.68
CA GLU A 78 -9.60 3.32 5.94
C GLU A 78 -8.79 2.64 7.03
N VAL A 79 -8.05 1.60 6.69
CA VAL A 79 -7.22 0.89 7.67
C VAL A 79 -6.11 1.81 8.17
N MET A 80 -5.49 2.60 7.30
CA MET A 80 -4.48 3.57 7.70
C MET A 80 -5.06 4.66 8.61
N ALA A 81 -6.25 5.14 8.30
CA ALA A 81 -6.94 6.12 9.15
C ALA A 81 -7.20 5.53 10.54
N PHE A 82 -7.63 4.27 10.61
CA PHE A 82 -7.84 3.57 11.85
C PHE A 82 -6.54 3.44 12.66
N TYR A 83 -5.45 3.02 12.01
CA TYR A 83 -4.16 2.88 12.69
C TYR A 83 -3.67 4.22 13.24
N LYS A 84 -3.85 5.29 12.49
CA LYS A 84 -3.43 6.62 12.92
C LYS A 84 -4.28 7.10 14.10
N GLU A 85 -5.60 6.87 14.05
CA GLU A 85 -6.50 7.21 15.16
C GLU A 85 -6.14 6.47 16.43
N LYS A 86 -5.75 5.20 16.33
CA LYS A 86 -5.39 4.39 17.50
C LYS A 86 -3.95 4.59 17.96
N GLY A 87 -3.19 5.44 17.28
CA GLY A 87 -1.80 5.68 17.65
C GLY A 87 -0.86 4.53 17.27
N LEU A 88 -1.32 3.57 16.47
CA LEU A 88 -0.50 2.46 16.01
C LEU A 88 0.43 2.87 14.88
N TYR A 89 0.04 3.87 14.11
CA TYR A 89 0.85 4.45 13.07
C TYR A 89 0.94 5.96 13.30
N THR A 90 2.15 6.51 13.20
CA THR A 90 2.38 7.96 13.29
C THR A 90 3.09 8.42 12.04
N GLY A 91 2.83 9.66 11.64
CA GLY A 91 3.43 10.23 10.44
C GLY A 91 2.40 10.42 9.35
N LYS A 92 2.90 10.83 8.19
CA LYS A 92 2.06 11.08 7.03
C LYS A 92 2.05 9.88 6.11
N TYR A 93 0.99 9.76 5.32
CA TYR A 93 0.88 8.77 4.26
C TYR A 93 0.03 9.35 3.15
N LYS A 94 0.08 8.73 1.97
CA LYS A 94 -0.62 9.23 0.79
C LYS A 94 -1.65 8.22 0.35
N ILE A 95 -2.82 8.71 -0.07
CA ILE A 95 -3.87 7.86 -0.64
C ILE A 95 -4.05 8.22 -2.10
N ILE A 96 -4.48 7.24 -2.89
CA ILE A 96 -4.77 7.41 -4.31
C ILE A 96 -6.18 6.96 -4.58
N SER A 97 -6.92 7.78 -5.33
CA SER A 97 -8.27 7.45 -5.76
C SER A 97 -8.40 7.67 -7.26
N TRP A 98 -9.12 6.78 -7.92
CA TRP A 98 -9.39 6.88 -9.36
C TRP A 98 -10.83 7.31 -9.59
N SER A 99 -11.02 8.34 -10.44
CA SER A 99 -12.33 8.68 -10.96
C SER A 99 -12.61 7.93 -12.25
N GLU A 100 -11.54 7.64 -13.02
CA GLU A 100 -11.56 6.88 -14.26
C GLU A 100 -10.26 6.07 -14.33
N PRO A 101 -10.16 5.07 -15.22
CA PRO A 101 -8.95 4.22 -15.27
C PRO A 101 -7.65 4.97 -15.49
N SER A 102 -7.67 6.13 -16.12
CA SER A 102 -6.46 6.94 -16.36
C SER A 102 -6.44 8.24 -15.57
N HIS A 103 -7.45 8.52 -14.75
CA HIS A 103 -7.53 9.75 -13.96
C HIS A 103 -7.54 9.42 -12.47
N TYR A 104 -6.57 9.94 -11.74
CA TYR A 104 -6.46 9.69 -10.32
C TYR A 104 -6.11 10.97 -9.58
N GLN A 105 -6.32 10.95 -8.26
CA GLN A 105 -5.92 12.02 -7.36
C GLN A 105 -5.12 11.41 -6.21
N ILE A 106 -4.11 12.13 -5.76
CA ILE A 106 -3.28 11.74 -4.62
C ILE A 106 -3.48 12.77 -3.53
N GLU A 107 -3.76 12.29 -2.32
CA GLU A 107 -3.98 13.14 -1.17
C GLU A 107 -3.10 12.68 -0.02
N GLU A 108 -2.43 13.62 0.66
CA GLU A 108 -1.61 13.30 1.82
C GLU A 108 -2.42 13.47 3.10
N LYS A 109 -2.34 12.48 3.97
CA LYS A 109 -3.01 12.49 5.28
C LYS A 109 -1.93 12.51 6.43
#